data_f79fd7ce38a453e21e7ea56239ab6c73
#
_entry.id   f79fd7ce38a453e21e7ea56239ab6c73
#
_cell.length_a   1.000
_cell.length_b   1.000
_cell.length_c   1.000
_cell.angle_alpha   90.00
_cell.angle_beta   90.00
_cell.angle_gamma   90.00
#
_symmetry.space_group_name_H-M   'P 1'
#
loop_
_entity.id
_entity.type
_entity.pdbx_description
1 polymer ?
#
loop_
_entity_poly.entity_id
_entity_poly.type
_entity_poly.pdbx_seq_one_letter_code
_entity_poly.pdbx_strand_id
1 'polypeptide(L)'
;LHYPLRRQRQMCIRDSTNLDSEETRQKLLRKVEPDDLVKFGLIPELIGRLPVVTVLDPLDEESLIRVLTEPKNSIVRQYKELLAMDSAELSFTDAALRAIAQKTIARKSGARGLRSVVEDILIPIMYEIPSDPTITRVTIDADTVNGGQPHLEYGAVRKRYKNKAIIKQ
;
A
#
# COMPACT_ATOMS: atom_id res chain seq x y z
N LEU A 1 -17.47 26.47 -36.41
CA LEU A 1 -16.08 26.70 -36.92
C LEU A 1 -15.01 26.28 -35.95
N HIS A 2 -15.27 25.28 -35.05
CA HIS A 2 -14.24 24.76 -34.09
C HIS A 2 -14.02 23.25 -34.20
N TYR A 3 -14.44 22.61 -35.28
CA TYR A 3 -14.30 21.14 -35.46
C TYR A 3 -12.91 20.63 -35.87
N PRO A 4 -12.03 21.39 -36.54
CA PRO A 4 -10.69 20.86 -36.95
C PRO A 4 -9.72 20.68 -35.78
N LEU A 5 -9.78 21.54 -34.77
CA LEU A 5 -8.82 21.52 -33.62
C LEU A 5 -8.99 20.32 -32.70
N ARG A 6 -10.20 19.78 -32.59
CA ARG A 6 -10.44 18.57 -31.79
C ARG A 6 -9.83 17.30 -32.43
N ARG A 7 -9.86 17.23 -33.76
CA ARG A 7 -9.26 16.11 -34.51
C ARG A 7 -7.73 16.14 -34.47
N GLN A 8 -7.16 17.33 -34.57
CA GLN A 8 -5.70 17.51 -34.47
C GLN A 8 -5.17 17.15 -33.09
N ARG A 9 -5.93 17.49 -32.01
CA ARG A 9 -5.58 17.10 -30.63
C ARG A 9 -5.64 15.61 -30.38
N GLN A 10 -6.61 14.91 -30.97
CA GLN A 10 -6.70 13.45 -30.90
C GLN A 10 -5.62 12.74 -31.74
N MET A 11 -5.16 13.36 -32.82
CA MET A 11 -4.07 12.85 -33.63
C MET A 11 -2.73 12.95 -32.87
N CYS A 12 -2.42 14.09 -32.23
CA CYS A 12 -1.20 14.24 -31.42
C CYS A 12 -1.15 13.28 -30.22
N ILE A 13 -2.29 12.92 -29.65
CA ILE A 13 -2.38 11.92 -28.57
C ILE A 13 -2.21 10.50 -29.11
N ARG A 14 -2.63 10.22 -30.35
CA ARG A 14 -2.46 8.91 -30.99
C ARG A 14 -1.08 8.66 -31.57
N ASP A 15 -0.41 9.69 -32.05
CA ASP A 15 0.96 9.55 -32.60
C ASP A 15 2.03 9.46 -31.51
N SER A 16 1.65 9.67 -30.24
CA SER A 16 2.50 9.40 -29.09
C SER A 16 2.47 7.93 -28.62
N THR A 17 2.27 7.00 -29.54
CA THR A 17 2.29 5.55 -29.28
C THR A 17 3.63 4.99 -28.77
N ASN A 18 4.64 5.84 -28.59
CA ASN A 18 5.91 5.54 -27.90
C ASN A 18 6.01 6.09 -26.48
N LEU A 19 4.89 6.57 -25.91
CA LEU A 19 4.82 7.05 -24.49
C LEU A 19 4.62 5.91 -23.48
N ASP A 20 4.70 4.67 -23.94
CA ASP A 20 4.43 3.48 -23.12
C ASP A 20 5.60 3.09 -22.20
N SER A 21 6.74 3.76 -22.26
CA SER A 21 7.74 3.57 -21.23
C SER A 21 7.40 4.47 -20.01
N GLU A 22 7.27 3.86 -18.87
CA GLU A 22 7.08 4.52 -17.56
C GLU A 22 8.09 5.67 -17.37
N GLU A 23 9.33 5.49 -17.84
CA GLU A 23 10.40 6.49 -17.81
C GLU A 23 10.08 7.74 -18.63
N THR A 24 9.49 7.59 -19.81
CA THR A 24 9.12 8.72 -20.67
C THR A 24 7.99 9.52 -20.01
N ARG A 25 7.02 8.83 -19.43
CA ARG A 25 5.92 9.42 -18.68
C ARG A 25 6.42 10.24 -17.49
N GLN A 26 7.38 9.71 -16.72
CA GLN A 26 7.98 10.42 -15.58
C GLN A 26 8.76 11.66 -16.01
N LYS A 27 9.55 11.56 -17.08
CA LYS A 27 10.27 12.70 -17.63
C LYS A 27 9.33 13.82 -18.07
N LEU A 28 8.16 13.49 -18.62
CA LEU A 28 7.12 14.44 -19.00
C LEU A 28 6.44 15.07 -17.77
N LEU A 29 6.12 14.26 -16.76
CA LEU A 29 5.52 14.75 -15.52
C LEU A 29 6.43 15.76 -14.80
N ARG A 30 7.74 15.55 -14.82
CA ARG A 30 8.70 16.49 -14.23
C ARG A 30 8.77 17.86 -14.93
N LYS A 31 8.24 17.95 -16.14
CA LYS A 31 8.16 19.19 -16.94
C LYS A 31 6.78 19.84 -16.89
N VAL A 32 5.89 19.36 -16.00
CA VAL A 32 4.53 19.90 -15.88
C VAL A 32 4.58 21.34 -15.36
N GLU A 33 3.95 22.24 -16.10
CA GLU A 33 3.75 23.63 -15.75
C GLU A 33 2.32 23.90 -15.26
N PRO A 34 2.08 24.96 -14.48
CA PRO A 34 0.74 25.34 -14.02
C PRO A 34 -0.29 25.47 -15.17
N ASP A 35 0.14 25.98 -16.33
CA ASP A 35 -0.71 26.12 -17.51
C ASP A 35 -1.20 24.77 -18.07
N ASP A 36 -0.43 23.70 -17.91
CA ASP A 36 -0.84 22.37 -18.33
C ASP A 36 -1.96 21.82 -17.46
N LEU A 37 -1.96 22.19 -16.18
CA LEU A 37 -3.02 21.84 -15.25
C LEU A 37 -4.34 22.55 -15.59
N VAL A 38 -4.26 23.83 -16.04
CA VAL A 38 -5.43 24.55 -16.57
C VAL A 38 -5.96 23.88 -17.83
N LYS A 39 -5.07 23.51 -18.75
CA LYS A 39 -5.46 22.80 -19.99
C LYS A 39 -6.05 21.43 -19.70
N PHE A 40 -5.60 20.77 -18.63
CA PHE A 40 -6.16 19.50 -18.16
C PHE A 40 -7.58 19.64 -17.61
N GLY A 41 -7.97 20.83 -17.15
CA GLY A 41 -9.32 21.14 -16.69
C GLY A 41 -9.41 21.62 -15.24
N LEU A 42 -8.28 21.91 -14.60
CA LEU A 42 -8.30 22.53 -13.28
C LEU A 42 -8.65 24.02 -13.38
N ILE A 43 -9.37 24.51 -12.37
CA ILE A 43 -9.82 25.90 -12.29
C ILE A 43 -8.60 26.82 -12.10
N PRO A 44 -8.42 27.88 -12.92
CA PRO A 44 -7.26 28.76 -12.82
C PRO A 44 -7.07 29.41 -11.44
N GLU A 45 -8.16 29.76 -10.79
CA GLU A 45 -8.17 30.34 -9.45
C GLU A 45 -7.59 29.38 -8.39
N LEU A 46 -7.84 28.08 -8.56
CA LEU A 46 -7.28 27.05 -7.68
C LEU A 46 -5.77 26.94 -7.89
N ILE A 47 -5.33 26.93 -9.16
CA ILE A 47 -3.89 26.82 -9.49
C ILE A 47 -3.14 28.04 -9.00
N GLY A 48 -3.69 29.24 -9.11
CA GLY A 48 -3.09 30.46 -8.59
C GLY A 48 -2.89 30.46 -7.06
N ARG A 49 -3.63 29.62 -6.33
CA ARG A 49 -3.49 29.43 -4.87
C ARG A 49 -2.58 28.27 -4.49
N LEU A 50 -2.17 27.43 -5.43
CA LEU A 50 -1.25 26.32 -5.21
C LEU A 50 0.16 26.72 -5.70
N PRO A 51 1.01 27.25 -4.82
CA PRO A 51 2.28 27.85 -5.22
C PRO A 51 3.34 26.83 -5.63
N VAL A 52 3.13 25.55 -5.32
CA VAL A 52 4.12 24.50 -5.53
C VAL A 52 3.50 23.31 -6.24
N VAL A 53 4.07 22.93 -7.37
CA VAL A 53 3.76 21.68 -8.09
C VAL A 53 4.96 20.76 -7.94
N THR A 54 4.74 19.57 -7.38
CA THR A 54 5.78 18.54 -7.21
C THR A 54 5.33 17.24 -7.86
N VAL A 55 6.27 16.54 -8.45
CA VAL A 55 6.05 15.23 -9.04
C VAL A 55 6.64 14.17 -8.12
N LEU A 56 5.87 13.13 -7.85
CA LEU A 56 6.30 11.99 -7.06
C LEU A 56 6.77 10.89 -8.01
N ASP A 57 7.94 10.35 -7.74
CA ASP A 57 8.45 9.17 -8.44
C ASP A 57 7.69 7.90 -7.94
N PRO A 58 7.52 6.86 -8.78
CA PRO A 58 6.96 5.60 -8.34
C PRO A 58 7.87 4.96 -7.30
N LEU A 59 7.23 4.29 -6.35
CA LEU A 59 7.95 3.58 -5.30
C LEU A 59 8.51 2.26 -5.85
N ASP A 60 9.78 2.03 -5.62
CA ASP A 60 10.46 0.76 -5.85
C ASP A 60 10.16 -0.26 -4.73
N GLU A 61 10.63 -1.50 -4.91
CA GLU A 61 10.42 -2.58 -3.94
C GLU A 61 11.00 -2.22 -2.57
N GLU A 62 12.22 -1.67 -2.53
CA GLU A 62 12.88 -1.29 -1.27
C GLU A 62 12.14 -0.19 -0.53
N SER A 63 11.68 0.84 -1.25
CA SER A 63 10.89 1.91 -0.66
C SER A 63 9.56 1.41 -0.09
N LEU A 64 8.90 0.45 -0.74
CA LEU A 64 7.68 -0.17 -0.24
C LEU A 64 7.94 -0.97 1.04
N ILE A 65 9.04 -1.72 1.12
CA ILE A 65 9.46 -2.44 2.33
C ILE A 65 9.75 -1.46 3.47
N ARG A 66 10.43 -0.35 3.18
CA ARG A 66 10.68 0.70 4.18
C ARG A 66 9.38 1.32 4.69
N VAL A 67 8.43 1.59 3.82
CA VAL A 67 7.08 2.08 4.20
C VAL A 67 6.35 1.09 5.10
N LEU A 68 6.54 -0.24 4.92
CA LEU A 68 5.93 -1.27 5.76
C LEU A 68 6.54 -1.36 7.15
N THR A 69 7.84 -1.04 7.32
CA THR A 69 8.62 -1.36 8.52
C THR A 69 9.09 -0.15 9.32
N GLU A 70 9.60 0.91 8.67
CA GLU A 70 10.28 2.03 9.32
C GLU A 70 9.35 3.00 10.09
N PRO A 71 8.18 3.40 9.59
CA PRO A 71 7.34 4.39 10.27
C PRO A 71 6.95 3.96 11.68
N LYS A 72 6.82 4.92 12.61
CA LYS A 72 6.35 4.66 13.98
C LYS A 72 5.01 3.93 14.00
N ASN A 73 4.11 4.28 13.07
CA ASN A 73 2.81 3.64 12.87
C ASN A 73 2.82 2.80 11.59
N SER A 74 3.89 1.99 11.38
CA SER A 74 3.93 1.10 10.23
C SER A 74 2.80 0.06 10.30
N ILE A 75 2.33 -0.39 9.13
CA ILE A 75 1.26 -1.39 9.02
C ILE A 75 1.63 -2.66 9.78
N VAL A 76 2.86 -3.15 9.60
CA VAL A 76 3.38 -4.33 10.30
C VAL A 76 3.31 -4.15 11.82
N ARG A 77 3.67 -2.98 12.32
CA ARG A 77 3.67 -2.70 13.77
C ARG A 77 2.25 -2.63 14.32
N GLN A 78 1.32 -2.00 13.59
CA GLN A 78 -0.09 -1.96 13.98
C GLN A 78 -0.68 -3.36 14.17
N TYR A 79 -0.43 -4.26 13.21
CA TYR A 79 -0.94 -5.63 13.30
C TYR A 79 -0.21 -6.48 14.36
N LYS A 80 1.09 -6.24 14.58
CA LYS A 80 1.81 -6.86 15.71
C LYS A 80 1.17 -6.49 17.06
N GLU A 81 0.89 -5.21 17.26
CA GLU A 81 0.24 -4.74 18.49
C GLU A 81 -1.18 -5.28 18.63
N LEU A 82 -1.92 -5.36 17.52
CA LEU A 82 -3.29 -5.88 17.52
C LEU A 82 -3.32 -7.37 17.93
N LEU A 83 -2.45 -8.21 17.35
CA LEU A 83 -2.36 -9.63 17.72
C LEU A 83 -1.79 -9.82 19.13
N ALA A 84 -0.90 -8.92 19.58
CA ALA A 84 -0.39 -8.94 20.94
C ALA A 84 -1.49 -8.72 21.99
N MET A 85 -2.58 -7.99 21.66
CA MET A 85 -3.75 -7.87 22.55
C MET A 85 -4.43 -9.23 22.77
N ASP A 86 -4.39 -10.10 21.77
CA ASP A 86 -4.85 -11.49 21.86
C ASP A 86 -3.74 -12.43 22.36
N SER A 87 -2.63 -11.89 22.84
CA SER A 87 -1.46 -12.64 23.33
C SER A 87 -0.81 -13.54 22.26
N ALA A 88 -0.95 -13.20 20.99
CA ALA A 88 -0.25 -13.84 19.88
C ALA A 88 0.86 -12.94 19.35
N GLU A 89 2.03 -13.52 19.09
CA GLU A 89 3.15 -12.83 18.48
C GLU A 89 3.07 -12.95 16.95
N LEU A 90 3.12 -11.83 16.23
CA LEU A 90 3.16 -11.80 14.76
C LEU A 90 4.58 -11.50 14.28
N SER A 91 5.09 -12.33 13.39
CA SER A 91 6.37 -12.11 12.72
C SER A 91 6.23 -12.21 11.20
N PHE A 92 7.00 -11.39 10.49
CA PHE A 92 7.12 -11.44 9.05
C PHE A 92 8.56 -11.76 8.69
N THR A 93 8.76 -12.69 7.77
CA THR A 93 10.08 -12.93 7.19
C THR A 93 10.41 -11.85 6.16
N ASP A 94 11.71 -11.61 5.92
CA ASP A 94 12.13 -10.66 4.86
C ASP A 94 11.61 -11.08 3.49
N ALA A 95 11.50 -12.38 3.23
CA ALA A 95 10.92 -12.92 2.02
C ALA A 95 9.42 -12.56 1.88
N ALA A 96 8.67 -12.58 2.99
CA ALA A 96 7.27 -12.16 3.00
C ALA A 96 7.11 -10.67 2.70
N LEU A 97 7.95 -9.82 3.30
CA LEU A 97 7.92 -8.37 3.04
C LEU A 97 8.19 -8.06 1.57
N ARG A 98 9.14 -8.74 0.95
CA ARG A 98 9.43 -8.62 -0.50
C ARG A 98 8.25 -9.11 -1.34
N ALA A 99 7.67 -10.25 -1.01
CA ALA A 99 6.50 -10.79 -1.72
C ALA A 99 5.30 -9.83 -1.65
N ILE A 100 5.05 -9.19 -0.49
CA ILE A 100 4.01 -8.16 -0.32
C ILE A 100 4.29 -6.95 -1.21
N ALA A 101 5.55 -6.46 -1.24
CA ALA A 101 5.94 -5.34 -2.08
C ALA A 101 5.74 -5.65 -3.56
N GLN A 102 6.20 -6.81 -4.04
CA GLN A 102 6.04 -7.26 -5.44
C GLN A 102 4.58 -7.41 -5.83
N LYS A 103 3.74 -7.99 -4.96
CA LYS A 103 2.30 -8.14 -5.18
C LYS A 103 1.60 -6.78 -5.27
N THR A 104 2.08 -5.80 -4.49
CA THR A 104 1.57 -4.42 -4.52
C THR A 104 1.96 -3.70 -5.81
N ILE A 105 3.21 -3.88 -6.28
CA ILE A 105 3.68 -3.34 -7.57
C ILE A 105 2.87 -3.93 -8.72
N ALA A 106 2.65 -5.24 -8.72
CA ALA A 106 1.84 -5.92 -9.74
C ALA A 106 0.40 -5.39 -9.81
N ARG A 107 -0.19 -5.01 -8.67
CA ARG A 107 -1.52 -4.38 -8.60
C ARG A 107 -1.52 -2.90 -9.04
N LYS A 108 -0.36 -2.30 -9.31
CA LYS A 108 -0.20 -0.87 -9.68
C LYS A 108 -0.90 0.11 -8.72
N SER A 109 -1.05 -0.28 -7.47
CA SER A 109 -1.82 0.48 -6.47
C SER A 109 -0.95 1.40 -5.59
N GLY A 110 0.38 1.35 -5.76
CA GLY A 110 1.34 2.11 -4.95
C GLY A 110 1.24 1.78 -3.46
N ALA A 111 1.72 2.66 -2.59
CA ALA A 111 1.75 2.43 -1.14
C ALA A 111 0.37 2.14 -0.51
N ARG A 112 -0.73 2.64 -1.10
CA ARG A 112 -2.10 2.36 -0.61
C ARG A 112 -2.46 0.88 -0.73
N GLY A 113 -1.93 0.20 -1.74
CA GLY A 113 -2.17 -1.22 -1.94
C GLY A 113 -1.49 -2.13 -0.92
N LEU A 114 -0.43 -1.65 -0.24
CA LEU A 114 0.25 -2.40 0.81
C LEU A 114 -0.72 -2.83 1.90
N ARG A 115 -1.57 -1.90 2.35
CA ARG A 115 -2.54 -2.19 3.39
C ARG A 115 -3.50 -3.29 2.98
N SER A 116 -4.10 -3.18 1.79
CA SER A 116 -5.04 -4.21 1.29
C SER A 116 -4.38 -5.57 1.13
N VAL A 117 -3.12 -5.63 0.66
CA VAL A 117 -2.39 -6.90 0.53
C VAL A 117 -2.12 -7.54 1.88
N VAL A 118 -1.74 -6.73 2.89
CA VAL A 118 -1.53 -7.23 4.25
C VAL A 118 -2.84 -7.65 4.90
N GLU A 119 -3.93 -6.90 4.70
CA GLU A 119 -5.26 -7.23 5.18
C GLU A 119 -5.78 -8.54 4.58
N ASP A 120 -5.62 -8.74 3.28
CA ASP A 120 -6.02 -9.98 2.59
C ASP A 120 -5.37 -11.23 3.23
N ILE A 121 -4.14 -11.09 3.74
CA ILE A 121 -3.38 -12.18 4.36
C ILE A 121 -3.79 -12.36 5.84
N LEU A 122 -3.94 -11.25 6.57
CA LEU A 122 -4.09 -11.30 8.03
C LEU A 122 -5.53 -11.49 8.49
N ILE A 123 -6.55 -11.07 7.72
CA ILE A 123 -7.96 -11.19 8.12
C ILE A 123 -8.35 -12.63 8.47
N PRO A 124 -8.03 -13.66 7.65
CA PRO A 124 -8.35 -15.05 8.01
C PRO A 124 -7.68 -15.47 9.32
N ILE A 125 -6.40 -15.11 9.48
CA ILE A 125 -5.60 -15.46 10.67
C ILE A 125 -6.17 -14.79 11.92
N MET A 126 -6.53 -13.52 11.82
CA MET A 126 -7.14 -12.76 12.92
C MET A 126 -8.50 -13.30 13.34
N TYR A 127 -9.20 -13.98 12.45
CA TYR A 127 -10.45 -14.67 12.79
C TYR A 127 -10.20 -15.97 13.54
N GLU A 128 -9.13 -16.70 13.23
CA GLU A 128 -8.79 -17.97 13.87
C GLU A 128 -8.16 -17.80 15.25
N ILE A 129 -7.27 -16.82 15.43
CA ILE A 129 -6.51 -16.60 16.67
C ILE A 129 -7.40 -16.49 17.93
N PRO A 130 -8.51 -15.73 17.95
CA PRO A 130 -9.38 -15.67 19.13
C PRO A 130 -10.12 -16.99 19.42
N SER A 131 -10.30 -17.82 18.39
CA SER A 131 -11.01 -19.11 18.50
C SER A 131 -10.11 -20.19 19.06
N ASP A 132 -8.81 -20.12 18.81
CA ASP A 132 -7.83 -21.09 19.31
C ASP A 132 -6.82 -20.42 20.27
N PRO A 133 -7.01 -20.59 21.60
CA PRO A 133 -6.12 -19.99 22.59
C PRO A 133 -4.74 -20.65 22.70
N THR A 134 -4.45 -21.69 21.92
CA THR A 134 -3.16 -22.39 21.91
C THR A 134 -2.17 -21.77 20.93
N ILE A 135 -2.61 -20.96 19.96
CA ILE A 135 -1.74 -20.29 18.98
C ILE A 135 -0.94 -19.18 19.70
N THR A 136 0.35 -19.32 19.84
CA THR A 136 1.23 -18.34 20.52
C THR A 136 1.99 -17.46 19.57
N ARG A 137 2.38 -17.98 18.41
CA ARG A 137 3.11 -17.22 17.39
C ARG A 137 2.59 -17.53 15.99
N VAL A 138 2.55 -16.50 15.17
CA VAL A 138 2.20 -16.57 13.75
C VAL A 138 3.34 -16.01 12.95
N THR A 139 3.90 -16.81 12.05
CA THR A 139 4.98 -16.39 11.15
C THR A 139 4.44 -16.39 9.72
N ILE A 140 4.58 -15.24 9.07
CA ILE A 140 4.17 -15.02 7.68
C ILE A 140 5.39 -15.15 6.79
N ASP A 141 5.34 -16.09 5.85
CA ASP A 141 6.36 -16.35 4.84
C ASP A 141 5.89 -15.95 3.44
N ALA A 142 6.79 -16.02 2.46
CA ALA A 142 6.48 -15.73 1.07
C ALA A 142 5.37 -16.64 0.51
N ASP A 143 5.34 -17.90 0.93
CA ASP A 143 4.30 -18.86 0.52
C ASP A 143 2.92 -18.44 1.05
N THR A 144 2.84 -17.98 2.30
CA THR A 144 1.62 -17.44 2.90
C THR A 144 1.10 -16.24 2.12
N VAL A 145 1.99 -15.35 1.69
CA VAL A 145 1.62 -14.20 0.86
C VAL A 145 1.02 -14.63 -0.47
N ASN A 146 1.47 -15.75 -1.03
CA ASN A 146 0.99 -16.29 -2.31
C ASN A 146 -0.25 -17.19 -2.18
N GLY A 147 -0.82 -17.32 -0.99
CA GLY A 147 -2.04 -18.10 -0.72
C GLY A 147 -1.79 -19.40 0.02
N GLY A 148 -0.58 -19.64 0.50
CA GLY A 148 -0.25 -20.74 1.42
C GLY A 148 -0.78 -20.49 2.84
N GLN A 149 -0.65 -21.49 3.67
CA GLN A 149 -1.04 -21.38 5.08
C GLN A 149 0.08 -20.72 5.90
N PRO A 150 -0.27 -19.89 6.91
CA PRO A 150 0.71 -19.30 7.81
C PRO A 150 1.33 -20.37 8.72
N HIS A 151 2.57 -20.16 9.14
CA HIS A 151 3.20 -20.98 10.14
C HIS A 151 2.69 -20.61 11.52
N LEU A 152 1.92 -21.52 12.14
CA LEU A 152 1.35 -21.36 13.47
C LEU A 152 2.19 -22.15 14.48
N GLU A 153 2.67 -21.50 15.54
CA GLU A 153 3.28 -22.16 16.68
C GLU A 153 2.28 -22.24 17.81
N TYR A 154 2.11 -23.43 18.33
CA TYR A 154 1.19 -23.73 19.41
C TYR A 154 1.96 -23.83 20.74
N GLY A 155 1.42 -23.23 21.79
CA GLY A 155 2.00 -23.22 23.12
C GLY A 155 0.99 -23.51 24.23
N ALA A 156 1.37 -23.19 25.47
CA ALA A 156 0.43 -23.33 26.59
C ALA A 156 -0.77 -22.40 26.43
N VAL A 157 -1.97 -22.87 26.82
CA VAL A 157 -3.22 -22.12 26.73
C VAL A 157 -3.06 -20.70 27.31
N ARG A 158 -3.27 -19.69 26.49
CA ARG A 158 -3.14 -18.28 26.87
C ARG A 158 -4.19 -17.90 27.89
N LYS A 159 -3.80 -17.19 28.93
CA LYS A 159 -4.75 -16.51 29.82
C LYS A 159 -5.34 -15.34 29.05
N ARG A 160 -6.62 -15.42 28.70
CA ARG A 160 -7.36 -14.32 28.09
C ARG A 160 -7.10 -13.04 28.86
N TYR A 161 -6.59 -12.02 28.17
CA TYR A 161 -6.40 -10.69 28.77
C TYR A 161 -7.78 -10.18 29.20
N LYS A 162 -8.10 -10.26 30.50
CA LYS A 162 -9.31 -9.63 31.02
C LYS A 162 -9.07 -8.13 30.90
N ASN A 163 -9.69 -7.50 29.91
CA ASN A 163 -9.78 -6.04 29.81
C ASN A 163 -10.32 -5.47 31.14
N LYS A 164 -9.42 -5.15 32.06
CA LYS A 164 -9.66 -4.23 33.16
C LYS A 164 -9.28 -2.85 32.67
N ALA A 165 -10.30 -2.00 32.54
CA ALA A 165 -10.19 -0.56 32.40
C ALA A 165 -10.09 0.04 30.98
N ILE A 166 -11.15 -0.04 30.22
CA ILE A 166 -11.59 1.09 29.38
C ILE A 166 -13.06 1.38 29.69
N ILE A 167 -13.40 1.56 30.94
CA ILE A 167 -14.61 2.27 31.40
C ILE A 167 -14.21 2.99 32.67
N LYS A 168 -13.56 4.12 32.53
CA LYS A 168 -13.58 5.22 33.51
C LYS A 168 -13.46 6.51 32.73
N GLN A 169 -14.66 7.09 32.52
CA GLN A 169 -14.96 8.51 32.34
C GLN A 169 -14.29 9.24 31.19
#